data_1bc910bb70147e99b13125af8e0a8599
#
_entry.id   1bc910bb70147e99b13125af8e0a8599
#
_cell.length_a   1.000
_cell.length_b   1.000
_cell.length_c   1.000
_cell.angle_alpha   90.00
_cell.angle_beta   90.00
_cell.angle_gamma   90.00
#
_symmetry.space_group_name_H-M   'P 1'
#
loop_
_entity.id
_entity.type
_entity.pdbx_description
1 polymer ?
#
loop_
_entity_poly.entity_id
_entity_poly.type
_entity_poly.pdbx_seq_one_letter_code
_entity_poly.pdbx_strand_id
1 'polypeptide(L)'
;MSALLSIRGLTAGYGGATALDGVSLTVAAGETVALLGANGAGKSTLLKALLGLVPAQGDLRFDDGDLGPLATEARVRRGIGYVPEGRRVFPGMSVRDNLEVAGLSAARDRAQDVERVFALFPDLAAKSRESAWRLSGGQQQMLSLGRALMGRPRLLLLDEPSLGLSPKLADEVFAAVGRIAAAGTAVLLAEQSAARALTVAPRAVLLRLGRVVGDGPVASLSEEVLREVFFGV
;
A
#
# COMPACT_ATOMS: atom_id res chain seq x y z
N MET A 1 11.03 -13.61 14.50
CA MET A 1 9.85 -12.75 14.72
C MET A 1 8.68 -13.36 13.95
N SER A 2 7.47 -13.39 14.52
CA SER A 2 6.29 -13.87 13.78
C SER A 2 5.95 -12.89 12.66
N ALA A 3 5.53 -13.40 11.50
CA ALA A 3 5.11 -12.55 10.38
C ALA A 3 3.76 -11.87 10.72
N LEU A 4 3.63 -10.57 10.47
CA LEU A 4 2.35 -9.87 10.55
C LEU A 4 1.42 -10.28 9.40
N LEU A 5 1.98 -10.41 8.19
CA LEU A 5 1.31 -10.95 7.00
C LEU A 5 2.06 -12.18 6.52
N SER A 6 1.34 -13.26 6.25
CA SER A 6 1.87 -14.48 5.62
C SER A 6 0.98 -14.88 4.45
N ILE A 7 1.57 -15.05 3.29
CA ILE A 7 0.95 -15.50 2.05
C ILE A 7 1.66 -16.78 1.62
N ARG A 8 0.91 -17.85 1.33
CA ARG A 8 1.48 -19.11 0.82
C ARG A 8 0.64 -19.64 -0.32
N GLY A 9 1.29 -19.84 -1.47
CA GLY A 9 0.68 -20.46 -2.64
C GLY A 9 -0.53 -19.71 -3.20
N LEU A 10 -0.54 -18.35 -3.11
CA LEU A 10 -1.67 -17.54 -3.55
C LEU A 10 -1.83 -17.58 -5.06
N THR A 11 -3.01 -18.01 -5.51
CA THR A 11 -3.43 -17.95 -6.92
C THR A 11 -4.68 -17.07 -7.01
N ALA A 12 -4.69 -16.11 -7.94
CA ALA A 12 -5.79 -15.18 -8.14
C ALA A 12 -5.88 -14.72 -9.59
N GLY A 13 -7.06 -14.28 -10.02
CA GLY A 13 -7.26 -13.83 -11.40
C GLY A 13 -8.65 -13.27 -11.68
N TYR A 14 -8.90 -12.98 -12.94
CA TYR A 14 -10.11 -12.34 -13.43
C TYR A 14 -10.70 -13.11 -14.62
N GLY A 15 -12.00 -13.44 -14.58
CA GLY A 15 -12.71 -14.01 -15.74
C GLY A 15 -12.07 -15.28 -16.32
N GLY A 16 -11.45 -16.12 -15.47
CA GLY A 16 -10.76 -17.34 -15.88
C GLY A 16 -9.27 -17.14 -16.26
N ALA A 17 -8.78 -15.91 -16.34
CA ALA A 17 -7.35 -15.63 -16.56
C ALA A 17 -6.62 -15.55 -15.23
N THR A 18 -5.55 -16.35 -15.06
CA THR A 18 -4.68 -16.33 -13.87
C THR A 18 -3.75 -15.12 -13.93
N ALA A 19 -3.80 -14.27 -12.94
CA ALA A 19 -2.92 -13.10 -12.78
C ALA A 19 -1.83 -13.31 -11.71
N LEU A 20 -2.10 -14.21 -10.74
CA LEU A 20 -1.12 -14.65 -9.72
C LEU A 20 -1.10 -16.16 -9.70
N ASP A 21 0.08 -16.76 -9.63
CA ASP A 21 0.27 -18.20 -9.68
C ASP A 21 1.27 -18.63 -8.60
N GLY A 22 0.74 -19.15 -7.49
CA GLY A 22 1.51 -19.72 -6.39
C GLY A 22 2.35 -18.71 -5.61
N VAL A 23 1.93 -17.43 -5.52
CA VAL A 23 2.68 -16.38 -4.84
C VAL A 23 2.80 -16.66 -3.35
N SER A 24 4.04 -16.58 -2.84
CA SER A 24 4.33 -16.71 -1.40
C SER A 24 5.25 -15.58 -0.96
N LEU A 25 4.90 -14.89 0.12
CA LEU A 25 5.73 -13.86 0.77
C LEU A 25 5.26 -13.63 2.21
N THR A 26 6.09 -12.97 2.99
CA THR A 26 5.77 -12.53 4.35
C THR A 26 6.08 -11.05 4.53
N VAL A 27 5.43 -10.41 5.50
CA VAL A 27 5.77 -9.06 5.98
C VAL A 27 5.79 -9.12 7.50
N ALA A 28 6.88 -8.69 8.12
CA ALA A 28 6.97 -8.61 9.58
C ALA A 28 6.29 -7.32 10.10
N ALA A 29 5.99 -7.28 11.40
CA ALA A 29 5.47 -6.06 12.02
C ALA A 29 6.49 -4.91 11.90
N GLY A 30 6.04 -3.74 11.43
CA GLY A 30 6.88 -2.56 11.20
C GLY A 30 7.84 -2.67 10.00
N GLU A 31 7.80 -3.77 9.24
CA GLU A 31 8.64 -3.96 8.06
C GLU A 31 8.07 -3.19 6.85
N THR A 32 8.95 -2.59 6.07
CA THR A 32 8.62 -2.06 4.74
C THR A 32 9.18 -2.98 3.67
N VAL A 33 8.29 -3.52 2.84
CA VAL A 33 8.63 -4.41 1.73
C VAL A 33 8.20 -3.76 0.42
N ALA A 34 9.12 -3.65 -0.54
CA ALA A 34 8.79 -3.25 -1.90
C ALA A 34 8.37 -4.48 -2.72
N LEU A 35 7.19 -4.42 -3.33
CA LEU A 35 6.72 -5.37 -4.33
C LEU A 35 7.02 -4.79 -5.70
N LEU A 36 8.09 -5.23 -6.35
CA LEU A 36 8.60 -4.69 -7.60
C LEU A 36 8.24 -5.59 -8.79
N GLY A 37 7.95 -4.97 -9.92
CA GLY A 37 7.67 -5.69 -11.16
C GLY A 37 7.13 -4.76 -12.24
N ALA A 38 7.21 -5.18 -13.50
CA ALA A 38 6.67 -4.45 -14.63
C ALA A 38 5.14 -4.28 -14.54
N ASN A 39 4.58 -3.43 -15.43
CA ASN A 39 3.12 -3.34 -15.58
C ASN A 39 2.56 -4.70 -16.01
N GLY A 40 1.45 -5.09 -15.39
CA GLY A 40 0.86 -6.41 -15.62
C GLY A 40 1.53 -7.57 -14.86
N ALA A 41 2.57 -7.35 -14.06
CA ALA A 41 3.22 -8.41 -13.29
C ALA A 41 2.32 -9.06 -12.20
N GLY A 42 1.19 -8.42 -11.85
CA GLY A 42 0.25 -8.93 -10.84
C GLY A 42 0.27 -8.15 -9.51
N LYS A 43 1.04 -7.07 -9.38
CA LYS A 43 1.19 -6.28 -8.13
C LYS A 43 -0.16 -5.84 -7.55
N SER A 44 -0.94 -5.09 -8.32
CA SER A 44 -2.27 -4.60 -7.88
C SER A 44 -3.25 -5.74 -7.61
N THR A 45 -3.14 -6.86 -8.35
CA THR A 45 -3.94 -8.06 -8.11
C THR A 45 -3.63 -8.67 -6.76
N LEU A 46 -2.35 -8.73 -6.37
CA LEU A 46 -1.93 -9.21 -5.06
C LEU A 46 -2.52 -8.34 -3.94
N LEU A 47 -2.38 -7.01 -4.04
CA LEU A 47 -2.95 -6.10 -3.04
C LEU A 47 -4.47 -6.22 -2.94
N LYS A 48 -5.17 -6.34 -4.07
CA LYS A 48 -6.62 -6.52 -4.12
C LYS A 48 -7.05 -7.88 -3.58
N ALA A 49 -6.29 -8.94 -3.83
CA ALA A 49 -6.56 -10.27 -3.27
C ALA A 49 -6.43 -10.28 -1.74
N LEU A 50 -5.42 -9.60 -1.18
CA LEU A 50 -5.26 -9.40 0.26
C LEU A 50 -6.46 -8.70 0.91
N LEU A 51 -7.14 -7.83 0.17
CA LEU A 51 -8.34 -7.13 0.62
C LEU A 51 -9.64 -7.93 0.37
N GLY A 52 -9.58 -9.05 -0.34
CA GLY A 52 -10.77 -9.80 -0.74
C GLY A 52 -11.57 -9.13 -1.86
N LEU A 53 -10.95 -8.21 -2.62
CA LEU A 53 -11.55 -7.55 -3.77
C LEU A 53 -11.43 -8.38 -5.06
N VAL A 54 -10.56 -9.39 -5.04
CA VAL A 54 -10.37 -10.35 -6.12
C VAL A 54 -10.43 -11.74 -5.52
N PRO A 55 -11.18 -12.69 -6.11
CA PRO A 55 -11.18 -14.08 -5.67
C PRO A 55 -9.77 -14.66 -5.71
N ALA A 56 -9.38 -15.32 -4.63
CA ALA A 56 -8.07 -15.92 -4.50
C ALA A 56 -8.14 -17.24 -3.74
N GLN A 57 -7.20 -18.14 -4.04
CA GLN A 57 -6.99 -19.40 -3.36
C GLN A 57 -5.58 -19.43 -2.80
N GLY A 58 -5.38 -20.08 -1.66
CA GLY A 58 -4.09 -20.15 -0.96
C GLY A 58 -4.25 -19.84 0.52
N ASP A 59 -3.16 -19.92 1.28
CA ASP A 59 -3.17 -19.60 2.72
C ASP A 59 -2.80 -18.12 2.90
N LEU A 60 -3.76 -17.34 3.41
CA LEU A 60 -3.62 -15.91 3.69
C LEU A 60 -3.83 -15.67 5.18
N ARG A 61 -2.77 -15.27 5.88
CA ARG A 61 -2.83 -14.98 7.32
C ARG A 61 -2.39 -13.57 7.65
N PHE A 62 -3.12 -12.95 8.54
CA PHE A 62 -2.77 -11.67 9.12
C PHE A 62 -2.87 -11.74 10.64
N ASP A 63 -1.74 -11.49 11.33
CA ASP A 63 -1.66 -11.61 12.79
C ASP A 63 -2.16 -13.00 13.27
N ASP A 64 -1.62 -14.07 12.64
CA ASP A 64 -2.00 -15.46 12.82
C ASP A 64 -3.47 -15.82 12.49
N GLY A 65 -4.30 -14.84 12.18
CA GLY A 65 -5.69 -15.04 11.80
C GLY A 65 -5.87 -15.28 10.29
N ASP A 66 -6.69 -16.26 9.92
CA ASP A 66 -7.04 -16.53 8.53
C ASP A 66 -7.84 -15.36 7.93
N LEU A 67 -7.42 -14.87 6.75
CA LEU A 67 -8.11 -13.87 5.96
C LEU A 67 -9.09 -14.49 4.95
N GLY A 68 -8.93 -15.75 4.58
CA GLY A 68 -9.70 -16.39 3.52
C GLY A 68 -11.21 -16.16 3.62
N PRO A 69 -11.85 -16.49 4.76
CA PRO A 69 -13.30 -16.36 4.91
C PRO A 69 -13.80 -14.92 5.14
N LEU A 70 -12.90 -13.94 5.26
CA LEU A 70 -13.27 -12.59 5.67
C LEU A 70 -13.63 -11.70 4.48
N ALA A 71 -14.75 -10.99 4.61
CA ALA A 71 -15.09 -9.88 3.72
C ALA A 71 -14.11 -8.70 3.89
N THR A 72 -14.06 -7.82 2.88
CA THR A 72 -13.13 -6.66 2.83
C THR A 72 -13.21 -5.80 4.10
N GLU A 73 -14.41 -5.48 4.59
CA GLU A 73 -14.60 -4.63 5.77
C GLU A 73 -14.01 -5.28 7.03
N ALA A 74 -14.10 -6.60 7.15
CA ALA A 74 -13.52 -7.34 8.28
C ALA A 74 -11.99 -7.33 8.23
N ARG A 75 -11.39 -7.44 7.03
CA ARG A 75 -9.93 -7.32 6.83
C ARG A 75 -9.43 -5.92 7.16
N VAL A 76 -10.15 -4.89 6.73
CA VAL A 76 -9.83 -3.49 7.05
C VAL A 76 -9.93 -3.25 8.57
N ARG A 77 -10.98 -3.75 9.23
CA ARG A 77 -11.12 -3.65 10.71
C ARG A 77 -10.05 -4.40 11.49
N ARG A 78 -9.39 -5.40 10.89
CA ARG A 78 -8.23 -6.07 11.49
C ARG A 78 -6.94 -5.23 11.40
N GLY A 79 -6.98 -4.09 10.69
CA GLY A 79 -5.85 -3.17 10.59
C GLY A 79 -5.10 -3.26 9.25
N ILE A 80 -5.77 -3.63 8.16
CA ILE A 80 -5.20 -3.55 6.81
C ILE A 80 -5.73 -2.27 6.16
N GLY A 81 -4.85 -1.29 5.92
CA GLY A 81 -5.15 -0.08 5.15
C GLY A 81 -4.77 -0.23 3.69
N TYR A 82 -5.42 0.51 2.79
CA TYR A 82 -5.13 0.46 1.36
C TYR A 82 -5.20 1.84 0.71
N VAL A 83 -4.19 2.14 -0.06
CA VAL A 83 -4.13 3.30 -0.94
C VAL A 83 -4.10 2.79 -2.38
N PRO A 84 -5.20 2.87 -3.11
CA PRO A 84 -5.28 2.42 -4.49
C PRO A 84 -4.56 3.39 -5.42
N GLU A 85 -4.20 2.90 -6.60
CA GLU A 85 -3.79 3.72 -7.72
C GLU A 85 -4.85 4.79 -8.05
N GLY A 86 -4.42 6.00 -8.43
CA GLY A 86 -5.30 7.06 -8.92
C GLY A 86 -5.91 7.94 -7.84
N ARG A 87 -5.27 8.05 -6.65
CA ARG A 87 -5.56 8.99 -5.56
C ARG A 87 -6.91 8.79 -4.84
N ARG A 88 -8.00 8.49 -5.53
CA ARG A 88 -9.34 8.13 -5.03
C ARG A 88 -9.87 9.00 -3.87
N VAL A 89 -9.64 10.32 -3.91
CA VAL A 89 -10.24 11.27 -2.96
C VAL A 89 -11.68 11.62 -3.36
N PHE A 90 -12.49 12.11 -2.45
CA PHE A 90 -13.82 12.66 -2.72
C PHE A 90 -13.68 14.15 -3.10
N PRO A 91 -13.74 14.52 -4.38
CA PRO A 91 -13.36 15.86 -4.84
C PRO A 91 -14.28 16.96 -4.31
N GLY A 92 -15.56 16.67 -4.11
CA GLY A 92 -16.55 17.62 -3.60
C GLY A 92 -16.53 17.83 -2.08
N MET A 93 -15.76 17.00 -1.34
CA MET A 93 -15.61 17.14 0.11
C MET A 93 -14.39 17.98 0.46
N SER A 94 -14.40 18.61 1.66
CA SER A 94 -13.21 19.26 2.20
C SER A 94 -12.13 18.21 2.51
N VAL A 95 -10.88 18.66 2.74
CA VAL A 95 -9.78 17.81 3.20
C VAL A 95 -10.17 17.10 4.50
N ARG A 96 -10.72 17.83 5.48
CA ARG A 96 -11.16 17.27 6.77
C ARG A 96 -12.27 16.24 6.57
N ASP A 97 -13.31 16.54 5.78
CA ASP A 97 -14.42 15.58 5.56
C ASP A 97 -13.94 14.30 4.87
N ASN A 98 -12.99 14.43 3.93
CA ASN A 98 -12.34 13.26 3.30
C ASN A 98 -11.68 12.34 4.32
N LEU A 99 -11.05 12.89 5.36
CA LEU A 99 -10.46 12.11 6.44
C LEU A 99 -11.55 11.53 7.35
N GLU A 100 -12.49 12.33 7.79
CA GLU A 100 -13.52 11.93 8.74
C GLU A 100 -14.40 10.79 8.21
N VAL A 101 -14.78 10.82 6.92
CA VAL A 101 -15.58 9.75 6.29
C VAL A 101 -14.83 8.42 6.18
N ALA A 102 -13.51 8.45 6.18
CA ALA A 102 -12.66 7.26 6.13
C ALA A 102 -12.39 6.65 7.53
N GLY A 103 -12.73 7.36 8.62
CA GLY A 103 -12.48 6.90 9.98
C GLY A 103 -13.37 5.75 10.39
N LEU A 104 -12.77 4.71 10.97
CA LEU A 104 -13.46 3.52 11.51
C LEU A 104 -13.78 3.65 13.00
N SER A 105 -13.16 4.60 13.68
CA SER A 105 -13.31 4.83 15.13
C SER A 105 -14.61 5.55 15.48
N ALA A 106 -14.96 5.55 16.78
CA ALA A 106 -16.06 6.36 17.28
C ALA A 106 -15.85 7.86 17.00
N ALA A 107 -16.92 8.63 16.91
CA ALA A 107 -16.84 10.04 16.51
C ALA A 107 -15.84 10.88 17.34
N ARG A 108 -15.79 10.65 18.66
CA ARG A 108 -14.86 11.35 19.57
C ARG A 108 -13.39 11.04 19.29
N ASP A 109 -13.08 9.80 18.88
CA ASP A 109 -11.71 9.34 18.64
C ASP A 109 -11.29 9.72 17.22
N ARG A 110 -12.26 9.89 16.30
CA ARG A 110 -12.04 10.29 14.91
C ARG A 110 -11.39 11.66 14.80
N ALA A 111 -11.77 12.61 15.65
CA ALA A 111 -11.12 13.92 15.71
C ALA A 111 -9.63 13.82 16.04
N GLN A 112 -9.26 12.93 16.97
CA GLN A 112 -7.84 12.68 17.29
C GLN A 112 -7.09 12.04 16.10
N ASP A 113 -7.75 11.13 15.36
CA ASP A 113 -7.15 10.52 14.17
C ASP A 113 -6.90 11.54 13.07
N VAL A 114 -7.83 12.49 12.87
CA VAL A 114 -7.62 13.62 11.94
C VAL A 114 -6.40 14.44 12.36
N GLU A 115 -6.27 14.80 13.64
CA GLU A 115 -5.12 15.57 14.12
C GLU A 115 -3.79 14.80 13.98
N ARG A 116 -3.79 13.47 14.18
CA ARG A 116 -2.60 12.62 13.89
C ARG A 116 -2.22 12.67 12.41
N VAL A 117 -3.21 12.58 11.51
CA VAL A 117 -2.96 12.70 10.07
C VAL A 117 -2.44 14.09 9.72
N PHE A 118 -2.98 15.16 10.30
CA PHE A 118 -2.50 16.51 10.09
C PHE A 118 -1.09 16.76 10.63
N ALA A 119 -0.72 16.11 11.72
CA ALA A 119 0.66 16.12 12.22
C ALA A 119 1.66 15.48 11.23
N LEU A 120 1.24 14.44 10.50
CA LEU A 120 2.04 13.82 9.43
C LEU A 120 2.06 14.66 8.15
N PHE A 121 1.00 15.41 7.87
CA PHE A 121 0.79 16.19 6.65
C PHE A 121 0.37 17.64 6.96
N PRO A 122 1.31 18.50 7.43
CA PRO A 122 0.99 19.87 7.81
C PRO A 122 0.35 20.71 6.69
N ASP A 123 0.74 20.46 5.43
CA ASP A 123 0.16 21.14 4.26
C ASP A 123 -1.33 20.83 4.08
N LEU A 124 -1.77 19.62 4.45
CA LEU A 124 -3.18 19.26 4.47
C LEU A 124 -3.92 19.94 5.63
N ALA A 125 -3.27 20.07 6.78
CA ALA A 125 -3.82 20.77 7.93
C ALA A 125 -4.13 22.24 7.59
N ALA A 126 -3.19 22.93 6.93
CA ALA A 126 -3.36 24.31 6.47
C ALA A 126 -4.55 24.47 5.50
N LYS A 127 -4.89 23.40 4.78
CA LYS A 127 -5.98 23.34 3.78
C LYS A 127 -7.19 22.54 4.25
N SER A 128 -7.35 22.32 5.55
CA SER A 128 -8.35 21.42 6.13
C SER A 128 -9.78 21.66 5.66
N ARG A 129 -10.12 22.93 5.40
CA ARG A 129 -11.46 23.37 4.94
C ARG A 129 -11.58 23.51 3.42
N GLU A 130 -10.46 23.40 2.68
CA GLU A 130 -10.49 23.49 1.22
C GLU A 130 -11.09 22.19 0.63
N SER A 131 -11.78 22.34 -0.50
CA SER A 131 -12.30 21.21 -1.26
C SER A 131 -11.15 20.43 -1.91
N ALA A 132 -11.20 19.10 -1.84
CA ALA A 132 -10.11 18.22 -2.28
C ALA A 132 -9.77 18.36 -3.77
N TRP A 133 -10.71 18.81 -4.61
CA TRP A 133 -10.43 19.04 -6.04
C TRP A 133 -9.44 20.21 -6.27
N ARG A 134 -9.31 21.15 -5.31
CA ARG A 134 -8.38 22.29 -5.39
C ARG A 134 -6.94 21.92 -5.05
N LEU A 135 -6.73 20.75 -4.49
CA LEU A 135 -5.41 20.27 -4.11
C LEU A 135 -4.57 19.93 -5.35
N SER A 136 -3.26 20.16 -5.26
CA SER A 136 -2.31 19.63 -6.24
C SER A 136 -2.33 18.09 -6.25
N GLY A 137 -1.82 17.49 -7.32
CA GLY A 137 -1.76 16.03 -7.42
C GLY A 137 -1.02 15.35 -6.26
N GLY A 138 0.08 15.95 -5.80
CA GLY A 138 0.80 15.46 -4.61
C GLY A 138 -0.01 15.59 -3.32
N GLN A 139 -0.69 16.73 -3.13
CA GLN A 139 -1.57 16.93 -1.97
C GLN A 139 -2.76 15.97 -1.97
N GLN A 140 -3.34 15.67 -3.15
CA GLN A 140 -4.38 14.64 -3.26
C GLN A 140 -3.84 13.25 -2.90
N GLN A 141 -2.60 12.95 -3.27
CA GLN A 141 -1.95 11.69 -2.89
C GLN A 141 -1.69 11.63 -1.38
N MET A 142 -1.22 12.72 -0.77
CA MET A 142 -1.08 12.80 0.69
C MET A 142 -2.44 12.64 1.40
N LEU A 143 -3.51 13.21 0.85
CA LEU A 143 -4.87 13.02 1.37
C LEU A 143 -5.32 11.57 1.25
N SER A 144 -5.02 10.88 0.16
CA SER A 144 -5.31 9.46 -0.02
C SER A 144 -4.56 8.59 1.02
N LEU A 145 -3.27 8.88 1.27
CA LEU A 145 -2.50 8.27 2.37
C LEU A 145 -3.16 8.54 3.73
N GLY A 146 -3.49 9.81 3.99
CA GLY A 146 -4.15 10.22 5.23
C GLY A 146 -5.47 9.47 5.48
N ARG A 147 -6.28 9.28 4.44
CA ARG A 147 -7.53 8.51 4.53
C ARG A 147 -7.30 7.07 4.95
N ALA A 148 -6.29 6.41 4.38
CA ALA A 148 -5.95 5.03 4.77
C ALA A 148 -5.47 4.95 6.23
N LEU A 149 -4.79 6.00 6.73
CA LEU A 149 -4.31 6.08 8.11
C LEU A 149 -5.41 6.30 9.15
N MET A 150 -6.58 6.83 8.74
CA MET A 150 -7.73 7.00 9.64
C MET A 150 -8.25 5.69 10.26
N GLY A 151 -7.95 4.55 9.62
CA GLY A 151 -8.22 3.22 10.16
C GLY A 151 -7.19 2.70 11.17
N ARG A 152 -6.14 3.47 11.50
CA ARG A 152 -5.00 3.05 12.34
C ARG A 152 -4.42 1.71 11.88
N PRO A 153 -4.01 1.57 10.60
CA PRO A 153 -3.60 0.29 10.07
C PRO A 153 -2.31 -0.20 10.72
N ARG A 154 -2.22 -1.51 10.92
CA ARG A 154 -0.99 -2.22 11.28
C ARG A 154 -0.17 -2.56 10.03
N LEU A 155 -0.87 -2.73 8.89
CA LEU A 155 -0.30 -2.94 7.55
C LEU A 155 -0.94 -1.97 6.58
N LEU A 156 -0.12 -1.20 5.87
CA LEU A 156 -0.54 -0.30 4.80
C LEU A 156 -0.13 -0.88 3.45
N LEU A 157 -1.12 -1.14 2.60
CA LEU A 157 -0.94 -1.56 1.21
C LEU A 157 -0.95 -0.33 0.32
N LEU A 158 0.12 -0.11 -0.46
CA LEU A 158 0.26 1.03 -1.36
C LEU A 158 0.38 0.55 -2.80
N ASP A 159 -0.52 0.99 -3.67
CA ASP A 159 -0.57 0.61 -5.08
C ASP A 159 -0.11 1.77 -5.96
N GLU A 160 1.14 1.72 -6.40
CA GLU A 160 1.80 2.72 -7.25
C GLU A 160 1.57 4.17 -6.79
N PRO A 161 1.92 4.52 -5.54
CA PRO A 161 1.57 5.82 -4.96
C PRO A 161 2.26 7.01 -5.64
N SER A 162 3.30 6.77 -6.45
CA SER A 162 4.03 7.82 -7.17
C SER A 162 3.56 8.04 -8.62
N LEU A 163 2.64 7.21 -9.12
CA LEU A 163 2.23 7.25 -10.52
C LEU A 163 1.62 8.60 -10.91
N GLY A 164 2.10 9.16 -12.02
CA GLY A 164 1.62 10.44 -12.55
C GLY A 164 1.97 11.66 -11.71
N LEU A 165 2.96 11.56 -10.81
CA LEU A 165 3.51 12.68 -10.05
C LEU A 165 4.82 13.16 -10.67
N SER A 166 5.10 14.47 -10.52
CA SER A 166 6.45 14.99 -10.82
C SER A 166 7.48 14.36 -9.87
N PRO A 167 8.78 14.31 -10.24
CA PRO A 167 9.83 13.74 -9.40
C PRO A 167 9.81 14.29 -7.97
N LYS A 168 9.72 15.60 -7.81
CA LYS A 168 9.67 16.25 -6.50
C LYS A 168 8.48 15.79 -5.65
N LEU A 169 7.28 15.72 -6.24
CA LEU A 169 6.08 15.29 -5.52
C LEU A 169 6.13 13.79 -5.17
N ALA A 170 6.73 12.97 -6.03
CA ALA A 170 6.98 11.57 -5.73
C ALA A 170 7.92 11.42 -4.53
N ASP A 171 9.02 12.18 -4.48
CA ASP A 171 9.96 12.16 -3.35
C ASP A 171 9.28 12.58 -2.03
N GLU A 172 8.38 13.56 -2.07
CA GLU A 172 7.57 13.95 -0.90
C GLU A 172 6.64 12.80 -0.44
N VAL A 173 6.03 12.05 -1.37
CA VAL A 173 5.21 10.87 -1.06
C VAL A 173 6.05 9.78 -0.40
N PHE A 174 7.23 9.46 -0.96
CA PHE A 174 8.10 8.45 -0.36
C PHE A 174 8.64 8.87 1.01
N ALA A 175 8.98 10.15 1.19
CA ALA A 175 9.31 10.68 2.51
C ALA A 175 8.17 10.51 3.53
N ALA A 176 6.91 10.70 3.08
CA ALA A 176 5.74 10.44 3.93
C ALA A 176 5.59 8.96 4.26
N VAL A 177 5.79 8.06 3.29
CA VAL A 177 5.78 6.60 3.52
C VAL A 177 6.85 6.22 4.54
N GLY A 178 8.06 6.78 4.44
CA GLY A 178 9.13 6.59 5.43
C GLY A 178 8.73 7.01 6.86
N ARG A 179 8.04 8.16 7.00
CA ARG A 179 7.52 8.61 8.32
C ARG A 179 6.44 7.67 8.87
N ILE A 180 5.56 7.15 8.02
CA ILE A 180 4.52 6.18 8.40
C ILE A 180 5.16 4.88 8.89
N ALA A 181 6.16 4.38 8.17
CA ALA A 181 6.91 3.19 8.54
C ALA A 181 7.68 3.39 9.87
N ALA A 182 8.35 4.53 10.03
CA ALA A 182 9.06 4.88 11.27
C ALA A 182 8.13 4.99 12.48
N ALA A 183 6.84 5.28 12.29
CA ALA A 183 5.82 5.25 13.33
C ALA A 183 5.33 3.82 13.68
N GLY A 184 5.89 2.77 13.04
CA GLY A 184 5.63 1.36 13.35
C GLY A 184 4.57 0.68 12.46
N THR A 185 4.01 1.36 11.48
CA THR A 185 3.11 0.75 10.50
C THR A 185 3.92 -0.08 9.50
N ALA A 186 3.60 -1.37 9.36
CA ALA A 186 4.18 -2.18 8.29
C ALA A 186 3.66 -1.70 6.92
N VAL A 187 4.50 -1.76 5.88
CA VAL A 187 4.15 -1.27 4.54
C VAL A 187 4.46 -2.34 3.48
N LEU A 188 3.50 -2.66 2.64
CA LEU A 188 3.70 -3.40 1.40
C LEU A 188 3.46 -2.45 0.23
N LEU A 189 4.54 -2.03 -0.42
CA LEU A 189 4.57 -1.00 -1.44
C LEU A 189 4.73 -1.61 -2.82
N ALA A 190 3.66 -1.64 -3.61
CA ALA A 190 3.72 -2.03 -5.02
C ALA A 190 4.18 -0.83 -5.86
N GLU A 191 5.28 -1.01 -6.58
CA GLU A 191 5.89 0.04 -7.41
C GLU A 191 6.53 -0.54 -8.69
N GLN A 192 6.58 0.28 -9.72
CA GLN A 192 7.36 0.02 -10.91
C GLN A 192 8.75 0.65 -10.82
N SER A 193 8.90 1.79 -10.15
CA SER A 193 10.19 2.45 -9.99
C SER A 193 10.99 1.84 -8.83
N ALA A 194 11.87 0.88 -9.14
CA ALA A 194 12.77 0.29 -8.15
C ALA A 194 13.58 1.38 -7.42
N ALA A 195 14.18 2.32 -8.15
CA ALA A 195 15.03 3.37 -7.56
C ALA A 195 14.34 4.15 -6.43
N ARG A 196 13.03 4.42 -6.55
CA ARG A 196 12.25 5.10 -5.52
C ARG A 196 11.83 4.18 -4.39
N ALA A 197 11.27 3.01 -4.73
CA ALA A 197 10.81 2.07 -3.71
C ALA A 197 11.93 1.69 -2.73
N LEU A 198 13.14 1.53 -3.25
CA LEU A 198 14.32 1.16 -2.48
C LEU A 198 14.84 2.26 -1.55
N THR A 199 14.36 3.51 -1.67
CA THR A 199 14.70 4.57 -0.70
C THR A 199 14.01 4.38 0.65
N VAL A 200 12.91 3.62 0.69
CA VAL A 200 12.09 3.43 1.91
C VAL A 200 11.96 1.96 2.32
N ALA A 201 12.23 1.02 1.42
CA ALA A 201 12.08 -0.41 1.67
C ALA A 201 13.46 -1.11 1.71
N PRO A 202 13.87 -1.70 2.86
CA PRO A 202 15.12 -2.44 2.97
C PRO A 202 15.07 -3.82 2.30
N ARG A 203 13.88 -4.34 1.99
CA ARG A 203 13.62 -5.62 1.33
C ARG A 203 12.71 -5.45 0.15
N ALA A 204 12.96 -6.22 -0.90
CA ALA A 204 12.10 -6.27 -2.06
C ALA A 204 11.71 -7.71 -2.44
N VAL A 205 10.48 -7.84 -2.89
CA VAL A 205 9.91 -9.03 -3.55
C VAL A 205 9.72 -8.69 -5.02
N LEU A 206 10.32 -9.50 -5.87
CA LEU A 206 10.29 -9.31 -7.32
C LEU A 206 9.19 -10.18 -7.92
N LEU A 207 8.21 -9.54 -8.56
CA LEU A 207 7.07 -10.19 -9.18
C LEU A 207 7.19 -10.11 -10.71
N ARG A 208 7.09 -11.26 -11.39
CA ARG A 208 7.09 -11.36 -12.85
C ARG A 208 6.02 -12.36 -13.29
N LEU A 209 5.14 -11.93 -14.20
CA LEU A 209 4.06 -12.77 -14.75
C LEU A 209 3.29 -13.56 -13.69
N GLY A 210 2.95 -12.91 -12.58
CA GLY A 210 2.17 -13.50 -11.49
C GLY A 210 2.94 -14.40 -10.54
N ARG A 211 4.27 -14.52 -10.67
CA ARG A 211 5.13 -15.37 -9.83
C ARG A 211 6.20 -14.55 -9.12
N VAL A 212 6.55 -14.95 -7.91
CA VAL A 212 7.72 -14.40 -7.21
C VAL A 212 8.98 -15.01 -7.80
N VAL A 213 9.87 -14.16 -8.33
CA VAL A 213 11.15 -14.57 -8.93
C VAL A 213 12.34 -14.15 -8.09
N GLY A 214 12.14 -13.36 -7.04
CA GLY A 214 13.16 -12.97 -6.08
C GLY A 214 12.54 -12.39 -4.82
N ASP A 215 13.17 -12.61 -3.68
CA ASP A 215 12.78 -12.08 -2.37
C ASP A 215 14.02 -11.96 -1.49
N GLY A 216 14.35 -10.76 -1.04
CA GLY A 216 15.50 -10.55 -0.20
C GLY A 216 15.84 -9.09 0.08
N PRO A 217 16.90 -8.86 0.85
CA PRO A 217 17.42 -7.52 1.11
C PRO A 217 17.80 -6.80 -0.19
N VAL A 218 17.47 -5.53 -0.27
CA VAL A 218 17.80 -4.67 -1.44
C VAL A 218 19.29 -4.71 -1.78
N ALA A 219 20.16 -4.75 -0.77
CA ALA A 219 21.60 -4.83 -0.95
C ALA A 219 22.08 -6.11 -1.68
N SER A 220 21.24 -7.15 -1.75
CA SER A 220 21.54 -8.41 -2.48
C SER A 220 20.98 -8.44 -3.90
N LEU A 221 20.22 -7.43 -4.32
CA LEU A 221 19.64 -7.36 -5.66
C LEU A 221 20.68 -6.81 -6.64
N SER A 222 21.12 -7.64 -7.59
CA SER A 222 21.99 -7.20 -8.67
C SER A 222 21.21 -6.38 -9.71
N GLU A 223 21.90 -5.48 -10.41
CA GLU A 223 21.29 -4.78 -11.56
C GLU A 223 20.75 -5.74 -12.62
N GLU A 224 21.42 -6.88 -12.79
CA GLU A 224 21.04 -7.91 -13.76
C GLU A 224 19.67 -8.52 -13.41
N VAL A 225 19.44 -8.88 -12.13
CA VAL A 225 18.16 -9.37 -11.65
C VAL A 225 17.06 -8.32 -11.82
N LEU A 226 17.35 -7.06 -11.53
CA LEU A 226 16.39 -5.97 -11.75
C LEU A 226 16.07 -5.81 -13.23
N ARG A 227 17.09 -5.83 -14.11
CA ARG A 227 16.88 -5.75 -15.58
C ARG A 227 16.01 -6.91 -16.08
N GLU A 228 16.28 -8.13 -15.65
CA GLU A 228 15.47 -9.29 -16.03
C GLU A 228 14.01 -9.14 -15.62
N VAL A 229 13.74 -8.65 -14.40
CA VAL A 229 12.38 -8.47 -13.89
C VAL A 229 11.60 -7.37 -14.63
N PHE A 230 12.28 -6.27 -15.01
CA PHE A 230 11.62 -5.12 -15.64
C PHE A 230 11.61 -5.16 -17.16
N PHE A 231 12.63 -5.74 -17.78
CA PHE A 231 12.81 -5.70 -19.25
C PHE A 231 12.79 -7.08 -19.90
N GLY A 232 12.92 -8.17 -19.12
CA GLY A 232 12.91 -9.53 -19.63
C GLY A 232 14.19 -9.92 -20.39
N VAL A 233 15.29 -9.18 -20.16
CA VAL A 233 16.62 -9.37 -20.81
C VAL A 233 17.70 -9.40 -19.75
#